data_6aa52b9c414e5f9edd0ee0c868793f3d
#
_entry.id   6aa52b9c414e5f9edd0ee0c868793f3d
#
_cell.length_a   1.000
_cell.length_b   1.000
_cell.length_c   1.000
_cell.angle_alpha   90.00
_cell.angle_beta   90.00
_cell.angle_gamma   90.00
#
_symmetry.space_group_name_H-M   'P 1'
#
loop_
_entity.id
_entity.type
_entity.pdbx_description
1 polymer ?
#
loop_
_entity_poly.entity_id
_entity_poly.type
_entity_poly.pdbx_seq_one_letter_code
_entity_poly.pdbx_strand_id
1 'polypeptide(L)'
;GKAEDLSKLTQGGSAQWGDPIPAESELSDNQTDAYVVDKIGVPFNNPHEPKMRIGAFDFFKDGKTAAVCTWDGDVWIVSHIDEKLDKVTWKRFATGLHEPLGLKIVNEKIYTVGDNQITRFHDFNGDGEADFLENFNNDWENTEGFHAFCFDLHTDPEGNFYFAMGCPVRAGGRGFERMGKQHGSVIKVSPDGKDMSIYASGFRAPNGIGVGPNGEVTTGDNEGSFVPTAPLHWVKSGSFNGVVDSYHGTRKLKSSPIAGYEIEYKDWKKYKANEREGFQPVSYTHLTLPTILLV
;
A
#
# COMPACT_ATOMS: atom_id res chain seq x y z
N GLY A 1 -13.00 5.06 46.74
CA GLY A 1 -11.63 4.77 46.36
C GLY A 1 -11.03 5.99 45.68
N LYS A 2 -9.76 6.23 45.87
CA LYS A 2 -9.04 7.29 45.16
C LYS A 2 -8.93 6.87 43.69
N ALA A 3 -9.26 7.75 42.75
CA ALA A 3 -9.06 7.45 41.36
C ALA A 3 -7.59 7.15 41.06
N GLU A 4 -7.33 6.12 40.31
CA GLU A 4 -5.97 5.75 39.88
C GLU A 4 -5.43 6.82 38.91
N ASP A 5 -4.17 7.21 39.11
CA ASP A 5 -3.50 8.13 38.21
C ASP A 5 -3.03 7.36 36.96
N LEU A 6 -3.72 7.53 35.85
CA LEU A 6 -3.42 6.88 34.58
C LEU A 6 -2.37 7.62 33.74
N SER A 7 -1.87 8.78 34.21
CA SER A 7 -0.90 9.59 33.44
C SER A 7 0.39 8.83 33.10
N LYS A 8 0.79 7.89 33.93
CA LYS A 8 1.97 7.05 33.67
C LYS A 8 1.76 6.04 32.54
N LEU A 9 0.52 5.65 32.26
CA LEU A 9 0.21 4.69 31.18
C LEU A 9 0.28 5.33 29.78
N THR A 10 0.37 6.65 29.71
CA THR A 10 0.47 7.40 28.47
C THR A 10 1.89 7.87 28.14
N GLN A 11 2.90 7.42 28.89
CA GLN A 11 4.30 7.85 28.75
C GLN A 11 5.19 6.84 28.01
N GLY A 12 4.62 5.75 27.57
CA GLY A 12 5.35 4.63 27.00
C GLY A 12 5.81 3.60 28.02
N GLY A 13 6.04 2.38 27.55
CA GLY A 13 6.61 1.27 28.30
C GLY A 13 8.13 1.20 28.12
N SER A 14 8.78 0.23 28.74
CA SER A 14 10.17 -0.08 28.43
C SER A 14 10.25 -0.98 27.19
N ALA A 15 11.36 -0.84 26.44
CA ALA A 15 11.63 -1.66 25.26
C ALA A 15 11.50 -3.16 25.54
N GLN A 16 10.88 -3.89 24.63
CA GLN A 16 10.53 -5.30 24.75
C GLN A 16 11.30 -6.21 23.78
N TRP A 17 11.77 -5.64 22.67
CA TRP A 17 12.32 -6.43 21.55
C TRP A 17 13.84 -6.58 21.56
N GLY A 18 14.52 -6.03 22.58
CA GLY A 18 15.96 -6.15 22.75
C GLY A 18 16.79 -5.26 21.82
N ASP A 19 18.07 -5.62 21.70
CA ASP A 19 19.06 -4.84 20.96
C ASP A 19 18.89 -4.97 19.44
N PRO A 20 19.34 -3.96 18.64
CA PRO A 20 19.36 -4.05 17.20
C PRO A 20 20.19 -5.23 16.71
N ILE A 21 19.71 -5.90 15.67
CA ILE A 21 20.31 -7.11 15.07
C ILE A 21 21.18 -6.67 13.90
N PRO A 22 22.47 -7.00 13.85
CA PRO A 22 23.32 -6.71 12.69
C PRO A 22 22.91 -7.57 11.50
N ALA A 23 23.02 -6.99 10.30
CA ALA A 23 22.74 -7.68 9.06
C ALA A 23 23.88 -7.45 8.05
N GLU A 24 24.44 -8.54 7.56
CA GLU A 24 25.50 -8.48 6.55
C GLU A 24 24.93 -7.93 5.24
N SER A 25 25.55 -6.85 4.77
CA SER A 25 25.16 -6.15 3.54
C SER A 25 26.31 -6.14 2.56
N GLU A 26 26.04 -6.01 1.28
CA GLU A 26 27.03 -6.10 0.21
C GLU A 26 26.99 -4.86 -0.68
N LEU A 27 28.14 -4.22 -0.87
CA LEU A 27 28.32 -3.26 -1.96
C LEU A 27 28.60 -4.01 -3.26
N SER A 28 28.15 -3.46 -4.37
CA SER A 28 28.48 -3.97 -5.68
C SER A 28 29.99 -3.88 -5.94
N ASP A 29 30.57 -4.94 -6.48
CA ASP A 29 31.97 -4.93 -6.93
C ASP A 29 32.22 -3.98 -8.11
N ASN A 30 31.19 -3.66 -8.86
CA ASN A 30 31.24 -2.75 -10.00
C ASN A 30 30.52 -1.43 -9.68
N GLN A 31 31.29 -0.42 -9.31
CA GLN A 31 30.83 0.93 -8.99
C GLN A 31 30.86 1.90 -10.20
N THR A 32 31.15 1.39 -11.40
CA THR A 32 31.33 2.21 -12.61
C THR A 32 30.18 2.12 -13.60
N ASP A 33 29.25 1.19 -13.40
CA ASP A 33 28.07 1.05 -14.26
C ASP A 33 27.07 2.19 -14.05
N ALA A 34 26.22 2.42 -15.05
CA ALA A 34 25.18 3.45 -14.98
C ALA A 34 24.16 3.17 -13.86
N TYR A 35 23.99 1.92 -13.49
CA TYR A 35 23.19 1.46 -12.37
C TYR A 35 24.01 0.51 -11.52
N VAL A 36 24.05 0.78 -10.23
CA VAL A 36 24.76 -0.04 -9.24
C VAL A 36 23.73 -0.58 -8.26
N VAL A 37 23.81 -1.87 -7.94
CA VAL A 37 22.90 -2.54 -7.02
C VAL A 37 23.67 -2.97 -5.77
N ASP A 38 23.52 -2.20 -4.71
CA ASP A 38 23.98 -2.59 -3.38
C ASP A 38 22.90 -3.35 -2.64
N LYS A 39 23.27 -4.32 -1.82
CA LYS A 39 22.32 -5.18 -1.12
C LYS A 39 22.32 -4.89 0.38
N ILE A 40 21.20 -4.48 0.90
CA ILE A 40 20.96 -4.39 2.35
C ILE A 40 20.57 -5.79 2.85
N GLY A 41 21.36 -6.32 3.80
CA GLY A 41 21.09 -7.62 4.39
C GLY A 41 19.78 -7.63 5.19
N VAL A 42 19.09 -8.76 5.16
CA VAL A 42 17.87 -9.00 5.94
C VAL A 42 18.16 -10.08 6.98
N PRO A 43 17.88 -9.86 8.26
CA PRO A 43 18.17 -10.82 9.33
C PRO A 43 17.10 -11.95 9.35
N PHE A 44 17.16 -12.86 8.37
CA PHE A 44 16.23 -14.00 8.30
C PHE A 44 16.31 -14.90 9.54
N ASN A 45 17.50 -15.04 10.11
CA ASN A 45 17.72 -15.74 11.37
C ASN A 45 17.78 -14.70 12.48
N ASN A 46 16.67 -14.44 13.14
CA ASN A 46 16.59 -13.47 14.22
C ASN A 46 15.84 -14.06 15.44
N PRO A 47 16.04 -13.52 16.65
CA PRO A 47 15.50 -14.09 17.88
C PRO A 47 13.97 -14.06 17.99
N HIS A 48 13.29 -13.32 17.10
CA HIS A 48 11.83 -13.20 17.12
C HIS A 48 11.15 -14.19 16.15
N GLU A 49 11.94 -14.90 15.34
CA GLU A 49 11.48 -15.91 14.35
C GLU A 49 10.37 -15.47 13.36
N PRO A 50 10.14 -14.17 13.07
CA PRO A 50 9.18 -13.78 12.07
C PRO A 50 9.69 -14.12 10.67
N LYS A 51 8.77 -14.35 9.76
CA LYS A 51 9.10 -14.40 8.34
C LYS A 51 9.37 -12.99 7.85
N MET A 52 10.56 -12.74 7.31
CA MET A 52 10.98 -11.43 6.81
C MET A 52 10.52 -11.22 5.34
N ARG A 53 9.22 -11.31 5.09
CA ARG A 53 8.63 -11.00 3.78
C ARG A 53 8.37 -9.50 3.71
N ILE A 54 9.27 -8.76 3.08
CA ILE A 54 9.20 -7.31 2.98
C ILE A 54 7.92 -6.90 2.24
N GLY A 55 7.11 -6.06 2.86
CA GLY A 55 5.90 -5.47 2.30
C GLY A 55 6.17 -4.11 1.66
N ALA A 56 6.71 -3.18 2.44
CA ALA A 56 7.07 -1.85 1.97
C ALA A 56 8.15 -1.23 2.86
N PHE A 57 8.72 -0.12 2.40
CA PHE A 57 9.67 0.67 3.17
C PHE A 57 9.62 2.16 2.77
N ASP A 58 10.11 3.00 3.68
CA ASP A 58 10.38 4.42 3.39
C ASP A 58 11.56 4.90 4.24
N PHE A 59 12.23 5.97 3.81
CA PHE A 59 13.36 6.54 4.51
C PHE A 59 12.94 7.72 5.39
N PHE A 60 13.56 7.81 6.57
CA PHE A 60 13.54 9.01 7.38
C PHE A 60 14.32 10.14 6.68
N LYS A 61 14.14 11.37 7.17
CA LYS A 61 14.75 12.57 6.58
C LYS A 61 16.30 12.53 6.53
N ASP A 62 16.93 11.74 7.40
CA ASP A 62 18.38 11.57 7.43
C ASP A 62 18.94 10.81 6.22
N GLY A 63 18.07 10.11 5.47
CA GLY A 63 18.43 9.30 4.30
C GLY A 63 19.31 8.07 4.64
N LYS A 64 19.49 7.74 5.92
CA LYS A 64 20.34 6.65 6.42
C LYS A 64 19.59 5.68 7.34
N THR A 65 18.38 6.03 7.69
CA THR A 65 17.47 5.22 8.48
C THR A 65 16.20 4.99 7.68
N ALA A 66 15.70 3.78 7.67
CA ALA A 66 14.44 3.41 7.02
C ALA A 66 13.53 2.68 8.00
N ALA A 67 12.22 2.81 7.79
CA ALA A 67 11.24 1.90 8.34
C ALA A 67 10.83 0.90 7.27
N VAL A 68 10.70 -0.36 7.67
CA VAL A 68 10.35 -1.48 6.78
C VAL A 68 9.22 -2.26 7.44
N CYS A 69 8.11 -2.48 6.73
CA CYS A 69 7.09 -3.42 7.20
C CYS A 69 7.22 -4.78 6.51
N THR A 70 6.78 -5.82 7.21
CA THR A 70 6.72 -7.18 6.66
C THR A 70 5.27 -7.61 6.53
N TRP A 71 4.94 -8.38 5.51
CA TRP A 71 3.60 -8.93 5.31
C TRP A 71 3.08 -9.66 6.56
N ASP A 72 3.98 -10.28 7.31
CA ASP A 72 3.62 -11.05 8.50
C ASP A 72 3.27 -10.17 9.72
N GLY A 73 3.32 -8.85 9.60
CA GLY A 73 2.75 -7.92 10.58
C GLY A 73 3.75 -7.17 11.45
N ASP A 74 5.03 -7.15 11.10
CA ASP A 74 6.05 -6.40 11.83
C ASP A 74 6.41 -5.09 11.14
N VAL A 75 6.89 -4.14 11.94
CA VAL A 75 7.63 -2.96 11.47
C VAL A 75 9.01 -2.98 12.10
N TRP A 76 10.02 -2.72 11.27
CA TRP A 76 11.43 -2.69 11.65
C TRP A 76 12.05 -1.35 11.31
N ILE A 77 12.96 -0.88 12.16
CA ILE A 77 13.84 0.25 11.87
C ILE A 77 15.17 -0.31 11.39
N VAL A 78 15.58 0.10 10.21
CA VAL A 78 16.87 -0.25 9.60
C VAL A 78 17.77 0.96 9.66
N SER A 79 18.87 0.85 10.36
CA SER A 79 19.78 1.96 10.61
C SER A 79 21.16 1.73 9.97
N HIS A 80 21.93 2.82 9.84
CA HIS A 80 23.26 2.81 9.25
C HIS A 80 23.29 2.41 7.77
N ILE A 81 22.26 2.80 7.03
CA ILE A 81 22.23 2.68 5.57
C ILE A 81 23.09 3.83 5.02
N ASP A 82 24.40 3.64 4.98
CA ASP A 82 25.37 4.60 4.49
C ASP A 82 26.17 4.02 3.31
N GLU A 83 27.11 4.79 2.80
CA GLU A 83 27.93 4.42 1.64
C GLU A 83 28.77 3.15 1.84
N LYS A 84 28.95 2.68 3.08
CA LYS A 84 29.77 1.50 3.38
C LYS A 84 28.96 0.25 3.63
N LEU A 85 27.75 0.39 4.13
CA LEU A 85 26.83 -0.69 4.55
C LEU A 85 27.43 -1.71 5.55
N ASP A 86 28.53 -1.33 6.25
CA ASP A 86 29.26 -2.25 7.14
C ASP A 86 28.69 -2.35 8.55
N LYS A 87 27.68 -1.52 8.87
CA LYS A 87 27.06 -1.44 10.21
C LYS A 87 25.53 -1.49 10.18
N VAL A 88 24.95 -2.01 9.12
CA VAL A 88 23.50 -2.10 9.02
C VAL A 88 22.92 -2.91 10.15
N THR A 89 21.94 -2.35 10.84
CA THR A 89 21.23 -3.00 11.93
C THR A 89 19.74 -2.89 11.78
N TRP A 90 19.03 -3.89 12.28
CA TRP A 90 17.56 -3.97 12.26
C TRP A 90 17.05 -4.03 13.71
N LYS A 91 16.19 -3.11 14.10
CA LYS A 91 15.47 -3.14 15.37
C LYS A 91 13.99 -3.34 15.11
N ARG A 92 13.38 -4.32 15.78
CA ARG A 92 11.92 -4.49 15.73
C ARG A 92 11.27 -3.30 16.41
N PHE A 93 10.41 -2.59 15.72
CA PHE A 93 9.74 -1.39 16.19
C PHE A 93 8.31 -1.66 16.64
N ALA A 94 7.58 -2.48 15.91
CA ALA A 94 6.20 -2.87 16.22
C ALA A 94 5.87 -4.24 15.62
N THR A 95 4.81 -4.85 16.12
CA THR A 95 4.26 -6.12 15.62
C THR A 95 2.75 -6.19 15.82
N GLY A 96 2.11 -7.23 15.24
CA GLY A 96 0.67 -7.50 15.42
C GLY A 96 -0.21 -6.81 14.39
N LEU A 97 0.35 -6.31 13.31
CA LEU A 97 -0.41 -5.76 12.19
C LEU A 97 -0.96 -6.88 11.30
N HIS A 98 -2.02 -6.57 10.56
CA HIS A 98 -2.61 -7.48 9.58
C HIS A 98 -2.20 -7.06 8.16
N GLU A 99 -1.31 -7.86 7.56
CA GLU A 99 -0.83 -7.73 6.18
C GLU A 99 -0.44 -6.30 5.77
N PRO A 100 0.50 -5.64 6.48
CA PRO A 100 0.95 -4.30 6.09
C PRO A 100 1.79 -4.38 4.82
N LEU A 101 1.22 -3.91 3.71
CA LEU A 101 1.84 -3.92 2.39
C LEU A 101 2.08 -2.51 1.83
N GLY A 102 1.91 -1.49 2.65
CA GLY A 102 2.29 -0.12 2.36
C GLY A 102 2.82 0.57 3.60
N LEU A 103 3.85 1.41 3.41
CA LEU A 103 4.48 2.17 4.47
C LEU A 103 4.88 3.56 3.96
N LYS A 104 4.62 4.59 4.77
CA LYS A 104 5.05 5.96 4.51
C LYS A 104 5.53 6.64 5.78
N ILE A 105 6.59 7.42 5.65
CA ILE A 105 7.07 8.30 6.72
C ILE A 105 6.63 9.73 6.39
N VAL A 106 5.88 10.35 7.29
CA VAL A 106 5.43 11.73 7.18
C VAL A 106 5.80 12.49 8.46
N ASN A 107 6.61 13.54 8.34
CA ASN A 107 7.09 14.31 9.48
C ASN A 107 7.72 13.42 10.58
N GLU A 108 8.60 12.52 10.18
CA GLU A 108 9.31 11.56 11.06
C GLU A 108 8.36 10.58 11.80
N LYS A 109 7.11 10.45 11.38
CA LYS A 109 6.16 9.47 11.90
C LYS A 109 5.90 8.38 10.89
N ILE A 110 5.85 7.15 11.35
CA ILE A 110 5.61 5.97 10.52
C ILE A 110 4.10 5.75 10.39
N TYR A 111 3.68 5.48 9.17
CA TYR A 111 2.32 5.03 8.82
C TYR A 111 2.43 3.75 8.01
N THR A 112 1.56 2.79 8.29
CA THR A 112 1.39 1.60 7.44
C THR A 112 -0.05 1.47 7.00
N VAL A 113 -0.28 0.92 5.81
CA VAL A 113 -1.59 0.44 5.40
C VAL A 113 -1.58 -1.07 5.34
N GLY A 114 -2.54 -1.68 6.01
CA GLY A 114 -2.88 -3.09 5.90
C GLY A 114 -4.32 -3.26 5.43
N ASP A 115 -4.84 -4.46 5.42
CA ASP A 115 -6.18 -4.74 4.92
C ASP A 115 -7.29 -3.97 5.64
N ASN A 116 -7.08 -3.66 6.91
CA ASN A 116 -8.15 -3.18 7.80
C ASN A 116 -8.00 -1.70 8.18
N GLN A 117 -6.82 -1.10 8.06
CA GLN A 117 -6.61 0.29 8.48
C GLN A 117 -5.28 0.88 8.00
N ILE A 118 -5.22 2.22 8.01
CA ILE A 118 -3.95 2.94 8.13
C ILE A 118 -3.64 3.07 9.62
N THR A 119 -2.48 2.56 10.01
CA THR A 119 -1.96 2.67 11.39
C THR A 119 -0.89 3.73 11.46
N ARG A 120 -0.98 4.65 12.42
CA ARG A 120 0.07 5.58 12.79
C ARG A 120 0.73 5.12 14.07
N PHE A 121 2.06 5.15 14.10
CA PHE A 121 2.82 4.66 15.24
C PHE A 121 3.34 5.82 16.09
N HIS A 122 3.34 5.60 17.40
CA HIS A 122 3.87 6.52 18.39
C HIS A 122 4.86 5.80 19.29
N ASP A 123 6.06 6.34 19.35
CA ASP A 123 7.09 6.05 20.34
C ASP A 123 7.12 7.28 21.28
N PHE A 124 6.57 7.14 22.48
CA PHE A 124 6.41 8.27 23.40
C PHE A 124 7.65 8.55 24.24
N ASN A 125 8.46 7.53 24.45
CA ASN A 125 9.65 7.61 25.32
C ASN A 125 10.96 7.68 24.52
N GLY A 126 10.93 7.46 23.20
CA GLY A 126 12.09 7.55 22.31
C GLY A 126 13.03 6.36 22.39
N ASP A 127 12.55 5.17 22.81
CA ASP A 127 13.40 3.99 22.96
C ASP A 127 13.53 3.17 21.66
N GLY A 128 12.85 3.61 20.60
CA GLY A 128 12.87 2.99 19.28
C GLY A 128 11.92 1.80 19.17
N GLU A 129 10.87 1.75 20.00
CA GLU A 129 9.76 0.82 19.93
C GLU A 129 8.43 1.57 20.01
N ALA A 130 7.41 1.07 19.34
CA ALA A 130 6.11 1.72 19.33
C ALA A 130 5.35 1.42 20.63
N ASP A 131 4.97 2.47 21.35
CA ASP A 131 4.14 2.39 22.56
C ASP A 131 2.64 2.37 22.24
N PHE A 132 2.24 3.00 21.13
CA PHE A 132 0.85 3.12 20.76
C PHE A 132 0.65 3.04 19.24
N LEU A 133 -0.25 2.17 18.85
CA LEU A 133 -0.71 1.98 17.47
C LEU A 133 -2.06 2.67 17.32
N GLU A 134 -2.06 3.85 16.69
CA GLU A 134 -3.26 4.63 16.45
C GLU A 134 -3.97 4.15 15.18
N ASN A 135 -5.26 3.87 15.28
CA ASN A 135 -6.10 3.77 14.10
C ASN A 135 -6.24 5.16 13.48
N PHE A 136 -5.48 5.42 12.41
CA PHE A 136 -5.51 6.69 11.73
C PHE A 136 -6.71 6.85 10.79
N ASN A 137 -7.05 5.79 10.06
CA ASN A 137 -8.30 5.67 9.29
C ASN A 137 -8.60 4.20 8.97
N ASN A 138 -9.87 3.82 9.02
CA ASN A 138 -10.37 2.50 8.67
C ASN A 138 -11.76 2.54 8.00
N ASP A 139 -12.04 3.57 7.23
CA ASP A 139 -13.37 3.84 6.65
C ASP A 139 -13.70 3.00 5.41
N TRP A 140 -13.03 1.88 5.18
CA TRP A 140 -13.33 0.97 4.08
C TRP A 140 -13.82 -0.40 4.52
N GLU A 141 -14.54 -1.05 3.61
CA GLU A 141 -15.04 -2.41 3.84
C GLU A 141 -13.93 -3.42 3.57
N ASN A 142 -13.67 -4.28 4.55
CA ASN A 142 -12.80 -5.44 4.38
C ASN A 142 -13.59 -6.64 3.82
N THR A 143 -12.89 -7.66 3.34
CA THR A 143 -13.45 -8.90 2.79
C THR A 143 -12.62 -10.12 3.23
N GLU A 144 -13.26 -11.28 3.25
CA GLU A 144 -12.56 -12.56 3.43
C GLU A 144 -11.82 -13.02 2.16
N GLY A 145 -11.91 -12.27 1.08
CA GLY A 145 -11.35 -12.62 -0.23
C GLY A 145 -9.83 -12.54 -0.25
N PHE A 146 -9.19 -13.62 -0.63
CA PHE A 146 -7.75 -13.85 -0.55
C PHE A 146 -6.87 -12.81 -1.28
N HIS A 147 -7.33 -12.11 -2.29
CA HIS A 147 -6.53 -11.17 -3.08
C HIS A 147 -6.94 -9.70 -2.92
N ALA A 148 -7.70 -9.37 -1.89
CA ALA A 148 -8.15 -8.00 -1.67
C ALA A 148 -7.16 -7.16 -0.85
N PHE A 149 -5.89 -7.23 -1.18
CA PHE A 149 -4.83 -6.52 -0.47
C PHE A 149 -4.91 -5.01 -0.65
N CYS A 150 -4.44 -4.28 0.36
CA CYS A 150 -4.14 -2.85 0.28
C CYS A 150 -2.64 -2.66 0.04
N PHE A 151 -2.26 -2.10 -1.11
CA PHE A 151 -0.87 -1.98 -1.55
C PHE A 151 -0.39 -0.55 -1.51
N ASP A 152 0.87 -0.41 -1.12
CA ASP A 152 1.63 0.82 -1.05
C ASP A 152 0.95 1.93 -0.22
N LEU A 153 1.70 2.93 0.13
CA LEU A 153 1.18 4.11 0.80
C LEU A 153 2.03 5.31 0.40
N HIS A 154 1.43 6.27 -0.30
CA HIS A 154 2.11 7.47 -0.76
C HIS A 154 1.34 8.72 -0.35
N THR A 155 2.00 9.88 -0.41
CA THR A 155 1.35 11.16 -0.15
C THR A 155 1.53 12.12 -1.33
N ASP A 156 0.49 12.94 -1.58
CA ASP A 156 0.61 14.07 -2.47
C ASP A 156 1.25 15.29 -1.78
N PRO A 157 1.57 16.38 -2.51
CA PRO A 157 2.13 17.59 -1.92
C PRO A 157 1.26 18.25 -0.83
N GLU A 158 -0.04 18.03 -0.86
CA GLU A 158 -0.99 18.50 0.14
C GLU A 158 -1.03 17.61 1.40
N GLY A 159 -0.33 16.47 1.37
CA GLY A 159 -0.23 15.51 2.46
C GLY A 159 -1.37 14.48 2.53
N ASN A 160 -2.21 14.40 1.50
CA ASN A 160 -3.21 13.34 1.43
C ASN A 160 -2.54 11.99 1.15
N PHE A 161 -3.00 10.95 1.81
CA PHE A 161 -2.52 9.59 1.61
C PHE A 161 -3.25 8.91 0.46
N TYR A 162 -2.52 8.07 -0.27
CA TYR A 162 -3.05 7.25 -1.36
C TYR A 162 -2.57 5.81 -1.22
N PHE A 163 -3.47 4.87 -1.44
CA PHE A 163 -3.15 3.45 -1.56
C PHE A 163 -4.06 2.77 -2.56
N ALA A 164 -3.65 1.62 -3.06
CA ALA A 164 -4.41 0.81 -4.00
C ALA A 164 -5.05 -0.38 -3.27
N MET A 165 -6.35 -0.60 -3.49
CA MET A 165 -7.09 -1.71 -2.92
C MET A 165 -7.52 -2.70 -4.00
N GLY A 166 -7.05 -3.94 -3.91
CA GLY A 166 -7.37 -5.01 -4.84
C GLY A 166 -8.81 -5.52 -4.72
N CYS A 167 -9.24 -6.26 -5.73
CA CYS A 167 -10.48 -7.02 -5.69
C CYS A 167 -10.25 -8.41 -5.07
N PRO A 168 -11.25 -9.00 -4.40
CA PRO A 168 -11.20 -10.37 -3.90
C PRO A 168 -11.31 -11.38 -5.06
N VAL A 169 -10.21 -11.58 -5.75
CA VAL A 169 -10.13 -12.49 -6.91
C VAL A 169 -10.24 -13.92 -6.46
N ARG A 170 -11.11 -14.71 -7.09
CA ARG A 170 -11.28 -16.14 -6.79
C ARG A 170 -10.03 -16.95 -7.11
N ALA A 171 -9.85 -18.05 -6.40
CA ALA A 171 -8.84 -19.04 -6.73
C ALA A 171 -8.92 -19.45 -8.21
N GLY A 172 -7.75 -19.50 -8.88
CA GLY A 172 -7.67 -19.71 -10.32
C GLY A 172 -7.81 -18.44 -11.18
N GLY A 173 -7.93 -17.26 -10.55
CA GLY A 173 -7.79 -15.96 -11.20
C GLY A 173 -8.98 -15.50 -12.05
N ARG A 174 -10.13 -16.18 -11.99
CA ARG A 174 -11.31 -15.84 -12.79
C ARG A 174 -12.49 -15.45 -11.92
N GLY A 175 -12.99 -14.23 -12.14
CA GLY A 175 -14.12 -13.67 -11.39
C GLY A 175 -13.72 -13.28 -9.97
N PHE A 176 -14.71 -12.80 -9.22
CA PHE A 176 -14.52 -12.22 -7.90
C PHE A 176 -15.44 -12.92 -6.89
N GLU A 177 -15.04 -12.87 -5.63
CA GLU A 177 -15.91 -13.14 -4.49
C GLU A 177 -16.75 -11.90 -4.18
N ARG A 178 -17.35 -11.84 -2.99
CA ARG A 178 -18.16 -10.67 -2.61
C ARG A 178 -17.30 -9.42 -2.57
N MET A 179 -17.67 -8.44 -3.39
CA MET A 179 -17.00 -7.15 -3.47
C MET A 179 -17.67 -6.11 -2.55
N GLY A 180 -16.85 -5.41 -1.77
CA GLY A 180 -17.24 -4.18 -1.08
C GLY A 180 -17.13 -2.96 -2.01
N LYS A 181 -17.53 -1.79 -1.51
CA LYS A 181 -17.59 -0.55 -2.30
C LYS A 181 -16.23 -0.04 -2.76
N GLN A 182 -15.19 -0.30 -1.98
CA GLN A 182 -13.85 0.25 -2.18
C GLN A 182 -12.92 -0.71 -2.94
N HIS A 183 -13.30 -1.97 -3.12
CA HIS A 183 -12.47 -2.94 -3.82
C HIS A 183 -12.25 -2.55 -5.29
N GLY A 184 -11.04 -2.78 -5.79
CA GLY A 184 -10.62 -2.41 -7.13
C GLY A 184 -10.55 -0.91 -7.33
N SER A 185 -10.02 -0.19 -6.34
CA SER A 185 -9.97 1.27 -6.33
C SER A 185 -8.62 1.81 -5.85
N VAL A 186 -8.31 3.01 -6.26
CA VAL A 186 -7.33 3.86 -5.57
C VAL A 186 -8.10 4.68 -4.54
N ILE A 187 -7.66 4.61 -3.30
CA ILE A 187 -8.25 5.30 -2.16
C ILE A 187 -7.41 6.53 -1.81
N LYS A 188 -8.09 7.62 -1.44
CA LYS A 188 -7.49 8.85 -0.93
C LYS A 188 -7.98 9.10 0.48
N VAL A 189 -7.05 9.39 1.42
CA VAL A 189 -7.35 9.76 2.82
C VAL A 189 -6.76 11.11 3.11
N SER A 190 -7.49 11.97 3.84
CA SER A 190 -7.06 13.31 4.22
C SER A 190 -5.80 13.28 5.11
N PRO A 191 -5.02 14.40 5.18
CA PRO A 191 -3.81 14.48 6.00
C PRO A 191 -4.03 14.28 7.49
N ASP A 192 -5.25 14.50 7.98
CA ASP A 192 -5.64 14.29 9.38
C ASP A 192 -6.35 12.95 9.63
N GLY A 193 -6.51 12.13 8.60
CA GLY A 193 -7.12 10.80 8.65
C GLY A 193 -8.65 10.78 8.78
N LYS A 194 -9.33 11.93 8.74
CA LYS A 194 -10.78 12.00 9.04
C LYS A 194 -11.67 11.74 7.83
N ASP A 195 -11.18 12.03 6.64
CA ASP A 195 -11.96 11.92 5.42
C ASP A 195 -11.32 10.88 4.49
N MET A 196 -12.09 9.90 4.07
CA MET A 196 -11.72 8.92 3.07
C MET A 196 -12.62 9.02 1.84
N SER A 197 -12.03 8.91 0.67
CA SER A 197 -12.76 8.89 -0.59
C SER A 197 -12.15 7.90 -1.59
N ILE A 198 -12.98 7.39 -2.50
CA ILE A 198 -12.52 6.65 -3.65
C ILE A 198 -12.03 7.66 -4.69
N TYR A 199 -10.72 7.66 -4.95
CA TYR A 199 -10.10 8.54 -5.92
C TYR A 199 -10.40 8.09 -7.36
N ALA A 200 -10.30 6.77 -7.62
CA ALA A 200 -10.65 6.15 -8.89
C ALA A 200 -11.01 4.68 -8.68
N SER A 201 -11.75 4.09 -9.59
CA SER A 201 -12.15 2.68 -9.55
C SER A 201 -11.96 1.98 -10.91
N GLY A 202 -12.37 0.74 -11.01
CA GLY A 202 -12.26 -0.02 -12.25
C GLY A 202 -10.96 -0.79 -12.37
N PHE A 203 -10.30 -1.10 -11.27
CA PHE A 203 -9.11 -1.94 -11.20
C PHE A 203 -9.47 -3.36 -10.79
N ARG A 204 -8.63 -4.31 -11.15
CA ARG A 204 -8.76 -5.72 -10.73
C ARG A 204 -7.96 -6.03 -9.48
N ALA A 205 -6.68 -5.88 -9.56
CA ALA A 205 -5.74 -6.09 -8.47
C ALA A 205 -4.55 -5.12 -8.67
N PRO A 206 -4.81 -3.82 -8.46
CA PRO A 206 -3.78 -2.81 -8.63
C PRO A 206 -2.65 -3.08 -7.64
N ASN A 207 -1.43 -3.02 -8.13
CA ASN A 207 -0.23 -3.28 -7.34
C ASN A 207 0.87 -2.31 -7.79
N GLY A 208 1.47 -1.64 -6.83
CA GLY A 208 2.42 -0.59 -7.09
C GLY A 208 1.72 0.72 -7.46
N ILE A 209 1.51 1.59 -6.48
CA ILE A 209 1.04 2.96 -6.69
C ILE A 209 2.23 3.92 -6.65
N GLY A 210 2.18 4.98 -7.45
CA GLY A 210 3.11 6.08 -7.39
C GLY A 210 2.38 7.41 -7.36
N VAL A 211 2.85 8.34 -6.53
CA VAL A 211 2.38 9.73 -6.51
C VAL A 211 3.52 10.65 -6.88
N GLY A 212 3.37 11.35 -7.98
CA GLY A 212 4.38 12.27 -8.50
C GLY A 212 4.44 13.59 -7.74
N PRO A 213 5.45 14.43 -8.04
CA PRO A 213 5.70 15.67 -7.31
C PRO A 213 4.61 16.73 -7.46
N ASN A 214 3.73 16.62 -8.46
CA ASN A 214 2.59 17.52 -8.64
C ASN A 214 1.26 16.81 -8.32
N GLY A 215 1.29 15.67 -7.63
CA GLY A 215 0.10 14.89 -7.28
C GLY A 215 -0.41 13.97 -8.40
N GLU A 216 0.42 13.68 -9.42
CA GLU A 216 0.07 12.68 -10.45
C GLU A 216 0.03 11.29 -9.82
N VAL A 217 -1.05 10.56 -10.04
CA VAL A 217 -1.21 9.20 -9.52
C VAL A 217 -1.05 8.19 -10.65
N THR A 218 -0.20 7.19 -10.43
CA THR A 218 -0.02 6.06 -11.35
C THR A 218 -0.15 4.74 -10.58
N THR A 219 -0.63 3.70 -11.26
CA THR A 219 -0.64 2.34 -10.69
C THR A 219 -0.53 1.29 -11.78
N GLY A 220 0.20 0.22 -11.50
CA GLY A 220 0.08 -1.01 -12.29
C GLY A 220 -1.20 -1.74 -11.92
N ASP A 221 -1.76 -2.50 -12.85
CA ASP A 221 -2.86 -3.42 -12.55
C ASP A 221 -2.51 -4.81 -13.06
N ASN A 222 -3.08 -5.80 -12.43
CA ASN A 222 -2.95 -7.18 -12.87
C ASN A 222 -3.68 -7.38 -14.19
N GLU A 223 -3.24 -8.35 -15.00
CA GLU A 223 -3.97 -8.79 -16.18
C GLU A 223 -5.43 -9.11 -15.83
N GLY A 224 -6.36 -8.65 -16.65
CA GLY A 224 -7.78 -8.95 -16.50
C GLY A 224 -8.09 -10.42 -16.81
N SER A 225 -9.29 -10.87 -16.44
CA SER A 225 -9.75 -12.24 -16.72
C SER A 225 -9.73 -12.60 -18.21
N PHE A 226 -9.68 -11.62 -19.08
CA PHE A 226 -9.67 -11.76 -20.54
C PHE A 226 -8.68 -10.83 -21.25
N VAL A 227 -7.91 -10.07 -20.50
CA VAL A 227 -6.90 -9.14 -21.04
C VAL A 227 -5.53 -9.72 -20.69
N PRO A 228 -4.73 -10.13 -21.69
CA PRO A 228 -3.47 -10.85 -21.45
C PRO A 228 -2.30 -9.92 -21.13
N THR A 229 -2.55 -8.71 -20.67
CA THR A 229 -1.52 -7.72 -20.35
C THR A 229 -1.78 -7.05 -19.01
N ALA A 230 -0.70 -6.73 -18.30
CA ALA A 230 -0.75 -5.91 -17.10
C ALA A 230 -0.62 -4.43 -17.50
N PRO A 231 -1.66 -3.61 -17.38
CA PRO A 231 -1.63 -2.21 -17.77
C PRO A 231 -0.92 -1.35 -16.72
N LEU A 232 -0.31 -0.26 -17.17
CA LEU A 232 0.08 0.87 -16.34
C LEU A 232 -0.93 2.00 -16.53
N HIS A 233 -1.57 2.42 -15.46
CA HIS A 233 -2.58 3.47 -15.48
C HIS A 233 -2.01 4.82 -15.02
N TRP A 234 -2.34 5.87 -15.75
CA TRP A 234 -2.29 7.25 -15.23
C TRP A 234 -3.67 7.56 -14.67
N VAL A 235 -3.76 7.54 -13.35
CA VAL A 235 -5.04 7.59 -12.64
C VAL A 235 -5.50 9.02 -12.46
N LYS A 236 -6.72 9.32 -12.88
CA LYS A 236 -7.35 10.63 -12.67
C LYS A 236 -8.48 10.52 -11.66
N SER A 237 -8.66 11.56 -10.86
CA SER A 237 -9.78 11.62 -9.91
C SER A 237 -11.11 11.38 -10.63
N GLY A 238 -11.90 10.46 -10.07
CA GLY A 238 -13.21 10.08 -10.63
C GLY A 238 -13.16 9.17 -11.85
N SER A 239 -11.96 8.72 -12.30
CA SER A 239 -11.87 7.82 -13.45
C SER A 239 -12.34 6.41 -13.10
N PHE A 240 -12.78 5.72 -14.17
CA PHE A 240 -13.07 4.29 -14.16
C PHE A 240 -12.11 3.61 -15.15
N ASN A 241 -11.39 2.57 -14.68
CA ASN A 241 -10.25 1.99 -15.38
C ASN A 241 -10.52 0.62 -16.01
N GLY A 242 -11.79 0.24 -16.16
CA GLY A 242 -12.23 -0.82 -17.07
C GLY A 242 -12.74 -2.11 -16.44
N VAL A 243 -12.41 -2.42 -15.19
CA VAL A 243 -12.92 -3.62 -14.49
C VAL A 243 -14.32 -3.33 -13.94
N VAL A 244 -15.33 -3.82 -14.61
CA VAL A 244 -16.74 -3.46 -14.36
C VAL A 244 -17.21 -3.88 -12.97
N ASP A 245 -16.71 -4.99 -12.44
CA ASP A 245 -17.09 -5.48 -11.11
C ASP A 245 -16.75 -4.48 -9.99
N SER A 246 -15.73 -3.61 -10.21
CA SER A 246 -15.32 -2.57 -9.26
C SER A 246 -15.88 -1.15 -9.56
N TYR A 247 -16.99 -1.05 -10.29
CA TYR A 247 -17.59 0.23 -10.67
C TYR A 247 -18.28 0.99 -9.53
N HIS A 248 -18.50 0.35 -8.39
CA HIS A 248 -19.29 0.89 -7.27
C HIS A 248 -18.83 2.25 -6.79
N GLY A 249 -17.51 2.47 -6.76
CA GLY A 249 -16.94 3.68 -6.23
C GLY A 249 -17.18 4.93 -7.07
N THR A 250 -17.23 4.79 -8.39
CA THR A 250 -17.29 5.94 -9.30
C THR A 250 -18.61 6.07 -10.07
N ARG A 251 -19.49 5.07 -10.05
CA ARG A 251 -20.75 5.09 -10.84
C ARG A 251 -21.66 6.29 -10.59
N LYS A 252 -21.61 6.89 -9.41
CA LYS A 252 -22.42 8.06 -9.04
C LYS A 252 -21.72 9.39 -9.34
N LEU A 253 -20.45 9.37 -9.69
CA LEU A 253 -19.70 10.58 -10.00
C LEU A 253 -20.05 11.04 -11.43
N LYS A 254 -20.48 12.30 -11.56
CA LYS A 254 -20.82 12.86 -12.88
C LYS A 254 -19.67 12.84 -13.89
N SER A 255 -18.44 12.85 -13.40
CA SER A 255 -17.20 12.76 -14.19
C SER A 255 -16.86 11.34 -14.65
N SER A 256 -17.52 10.32 -14.09
CA SER A 256 -17.24 8.93 -14.46
C SER A 256 -17.83 8.62 -15.85
N PRO A 257 -17.08 7.94 -16.73
CA PRO A 257 -17.60 7.49 -18.04
C PRO A 257 -18.76 6.50 -17.93
N ILE A 258 -18.96 5.91 -16.75
CA ILE A 258 -20.06 4.99 -16.45
C ILE A 258 -21.11 5.62 -15.50
N ALA A 259 -21.12 6.96 -15.39
CA ALA A 259 -22.07 7.66 -14.54
C ALA A 259 -23.52 7.31 -14.92
N GLY A 260 -24.30 6.88 -13.95
CA GLY A 260 -25.70 6.47 -14.16
C GLY A 260 -25.90 5.09 -14.79
N TYR A 261 -24.84 4.35 -15.06
CA TYR A 261 -24.94 2.97 -15.51
C TYR A 261 -25.29 2.05 -14.33
N GLU A 262 -26.45 1.44 -14.34
CA GLU A 262 -26.88 0.48 -13.33
C GLU A 262 -26.73 -0.94 -13.88
N ILE A 263 -25.72 -1.66 -13.38
CA ILE A 263 -25.60 -3.10 -13.60
C ILE A 263 -26.24 -3.82 -12.42
N GLU A 264 -27.36 -4.47 -12.64
CA GLU A 264 -27.91 -5.35 -11.62
C GLU A 264 -27.04 -6.61 -11.50
N TYR A 265 -26.50 -6.86 -10.30
CA TYR A 265 -25.61 -8.00 -10.03
C TYR A 265 -26.23 -9.37 -10.44
N LYS A 266 -27.56 -9.49 -10.39
CA LYS A 266 -28.28 -10.69 -10.84
C LYS A 266 -28.14 -10.95 -12.35
N ASP A 267 -27.87 -9.91 -13.16
CA ASP A 267 -27.74 -10.06 -14.60
C ASP A 267 -26.37 -10.59 -15.01
N TRP A 268 -25.33 -10.34 -14.20
CA TRP A 268 -24.00 -10.87 -14.41
C TRP A 268 -23.92 -12.39 -14.47
N LYS A 269 -24.75 -13.07 -13.68
CA LYS A 269 -24.81 -14.54 -13.70
C LYS A 269 -25.34 -15.10 -15.01
N LYS A 270 -26.04 -14.30 -15.80
CA LYS A 270 -26.61 -14.69 -17.09
C LYS A 270 -25.62 -14.55 -18.23
N TYR A 271 -24.61 -13.65 -18.10
CA TYR A 271 -23.64 -13.43 -19.16
C TYR A 271 -22.56 -14.50 -19.13
N LYS A 272 -22.38 -15.22 -20.24
CA LYS A 272 -21.24 -16.08 -20.44
C LYS A 272 -19.97 -15.23 -20.51
N ALA A 273 -18.83 -15.82 -20.17
CA ALA A 273 -17.55 -15.11 -20.13
C ALA A 273 -17.22 -14.36 -21.43
N ASN A 274 -17.59 -14.91 -22.57
CA ASN A 274 -17.39 -14.32 -23.91
C ASN A 274 -18.36 -13.16 -24.24
N GLU A 275 -19.47 -13.02 -23.54
CA GLU A 275 -20.42 -11.92 -23.74
C GLU A 275 -20.00 -10.66 -22.99
N ARG A 276 -19.03 -10.78 -22.09
CA ARG A 276 -18.40 -9.66 -21.36
C ARG A 276 -17.37 -8.90 -22.20
N GLU A 277 -17.01 -9.42 -23.35
CA GLU A 277 -16.04 -8.80 -24.28
C GLU A 277 -16.51 -7.42 -24.82
N GLY A 278 -17.80 -7.12 -24.77
CA GLY A 278 -18.34 -5.81 -25.12
C GLY A 278 -17.93 -4.69 -24.14
N PHE A 279 -17.47 -5.03 -22.95
CA PHE A 279 -16.89 -4.12 -21.99
C PHE A 279 -15.37 -4.23 -22.02
N GLN A 280 -14.78 -3.91 -23.16
CA GLN A 280 -13.33 -3.76 -23.24
C GLN A 280 -12.90 -2.66 -22.26
N PRO A 281 -11.91 -2.92 -21.41
CA PRO A 281 -11.40 -1.87 -20.53
C PRO A 281 -10.92 -0.71 -21.38
N VAL A 282 -11.48 0.47 -21.12
CA VAL A 282 -11.13 1.73 -21.80
C VAL A 282 -9.71 2.19 -21.44
N SER A 283 -9.00 1.41 -20.66
CA SER A 283 -7.62 1.65 -20.24
C SER A 283 -6.65 1.94 -21.39
N TYR A 284 -6.94 1.45 -22.59
CA TYR A 284 -6.12 1.75 -23.77
C TYR A 284 -6.27 3.17 -24.31
N THR A 285 -7.33 3.88 -24.01
CA THR A 285 -7.56 5.23 -24.55
C THR A 285 -6.84 6.31 -23.76
N HIS A 286 -6.28 5.99 -22.60
CA HIS A 286 -5.53 6.93 -21.77
C HIS A 286 -4.01 6.71 -21.81
N LEU A 287 -3.57 5.58 -22.31
CA LEU A 287 -2.19 5.30 -22.66
C LEU A 287 -1.95 5.47 -24.17
N THR A 288 -2.39 6.56 -24.75
CA THR A 288 -1.47 7.23 -25.63
C THR A 288 -0.41 7.78 -24.69
N LEU A 289 0.54 6.96 -24.29
CA LEU A 289 1.89 7.48 -24.10
C LEU A 289 2.05 8.47 -25.24
N PRO A 290 2.31 9.75 -24.99
CA PRO A 290 2.87 10.56 -26.02
C PRO A 290 4.05 9.73 -26.52
N THR A 291 4.13 9.55 -27.79
CA THR A 291 5.29 8.98 -28.49
C THR A 291 6.47 9.91 -28.25
N ILE A 292 6.74 10.12 -27.02
CA ILE A 292 7.87 10.84 -26.47
C ILE A 292 8.60 9.75 -25.77
N LEU A 293 9.59 9.43 -26.43
CA LEU A 293 10.80 8.87 -25.94
C LEU A 293 11.26 7.77 -26.83
N LEU A 294 11.60 8.22 -27.97
CA LEU A 294 12.75 7.70 -28.65
C LEU A 294 13.49 8.91 -29.26
N VAL A 295 14.24 9.57 -28.45
CA VAL A 295 15.44 10.28 -28.87
C VAL A 295 16.53 9.87 -27.93
#